data_d0d29799047eeb0c0be64797ce7c9fb8
#
_entry.id   d0d29799047eeb0c0be64797ce7c9fb8
#
_cell.length_a   1.000
_cell.length_b   1.000
_cell.length_c   1.000
_cell.angle_alpha   90.00
_cell.angle_beta   90.00
_cell.angle_gamma   90.00
#
_symmetry.space_group_name_H-M   'P 1'
#
loop_
_entity.id
_entity.type
_entity.pdbx_description
1 polymer ?
#
loop_
_entity_poly.entity_id
_entity_poly.type
_entity_poly.pdbx_seq_one_letter_code
_entity_poly.pdbx_strand_id
1 'polypeptide(L)'
;PYSAVVFDEFVEVKMDGPNGDETVHCKLLCGADGAHSWVRRNFRMGNPRETMIGFQIEVTGYNGDSGMLDMYTGKNIAPGFFSWAIPTGDTTRVGTWTKSELMNGLSSEQYLDELLQDQKINSRFEQCSEVARFCGPVPSGVVRKPLIERVALFGDSAGVCKPTTGGGIGPGFKQVDLLVPRLSKCMENNELSRGTMKSISALLKEMARNQRKKRALRDAFL
;
A
#
# COMPACT_ATOMS: atom_id res chain seq x y z
N PRO A 1 7.02 15.17 10.19
CA PRO A 1 7.47 16.43 9.56
C PRO A 1 6.27 17.28 9.17
N TYR A 2 6.43 18.58 9.17
CA TYR A 2 5.41 19.54 8.76
C TYR A 2 5.87 20.44 7.58
N SER A 3 7.20 20.45 7.26
CA SER A 3 7.76 21.15 6.10
C SER A 3 8.94 20.40 5.54
N ALA A 4 9.09 20.40 4.21
CA ALA A 4 10.31 19.98 3.54
C ALA A 4 10.51 20.83 2.27
N VAL A 5 11.74 21.30 2.05
CA VAL A 5 12.10 22.15 0.92
C VAL A 5 13.37 21.60 0.28
N VAL A 6 13.40 21.48 -1.05
CA VAL A 6 14.56 21.06 -1.82
C VAL A 6 15.40 22.28 -2.16
N PHE A 7 16.69 22.21 -1.85
CA PHE A 7 17.74 23.12 -2.26
C PHE A 7 18.70 22.40 -3.23
N ASP A 8 19.61 23.13 -3.85
CA ASP A 8 20.54 22.59 -4.86
C ASP A 8 21.40 21.42 -4.30
N GLU A 9 21.79 21.47 -3.04
CA GLU A 9 22.69 20.49 -2.44
C GLU A 9 22.06 19.59 -1.39
N PHE A 10 20.91 19.96 -0.83
CA PHE A 10 20.24 19.22 0.26
C PHE A 10 18.72 19.41 0.25
N VAL A 11 18.04 18.62 1.05
CA VAL A 11 16.65 18.84 1.45
C VAL A 11 16.64 19.27 2.91
N GLU A 12 15.99 20.39 3.20
CA GLU A 12 15.69 20.81 4.57
C GLU A 12 14.35 20.20 4.98
N VAL A 13 14.31 19.51 6.10
CA VAL A 13 13.11 18.92 6.68
C VAL A 13 12.89 19.49 8.07
N LYS A 14 11.72 20.08 8.32
CA LYS A 14 11.30 20.54 9.66
C LYS A 14 10.28 19.57 10.23
N MET A 15 10.48 19.20 11.48
CA MET A 15 9.65 18.22 12.17
C MET A 15 9.55 18.52 13.66
N ASP A 16 8.47 18.03 14.28
CA ASP A 16 8.37 18.01 15.73
C ASP A 16 9.30 16.91 16.24
N GLY A 17 10.26 17.27 17.08
CA GLY A 17 11.19 16.38 17.76
C GLY A 17 10.87 16.25 19.24
N PRO A 18 11.56 15.36 19.95
CA PRO A 18 11.34 15.14 21.39
C PRO A 18 11.53 16.39 22.26
N ASN A 19 12.37 17.32 21.81
CA ASN A 19 12.74 18.56 22.52
C ASN A 19 12.19 19.83 21.89
N GLY A 20 11.21 19.72 20.99
CA GLY A 20 10.64 20.83 20.23
C GLY A 20 10.96 20.71 18.73
N ASP A 21 10.81 21.82 18.02
CA ASP A 21 11.05 21.87 16.58
C ASP A 21 12.49 21.55 16.21
N GLU A 22 12.66 20.60 15.29
CA GLU A 22 13.95 20.19 14.76
C GLU A 22 14.04 20.46 13.25
N THR A 23 15.25 20.84 12.80
CA THR A 23 15.57 21.00 11.37
C THR A 23 16.68 20.02 10.99
N VAL A 24 16.42 19.18 10.00
CA VAL A 24 17.38 18.18 9.47
C VAL A 24 17.69 18.51 8.02
N HIS A 25 18.97 18.50 7.67
CA HIS A 25 19.44 18.57 6.29
C HIS A 25 19.90 17.19 5.82
N CYS A 26 19.39 16.75 4.67
CA CYS A 26 19.75 15.46 4.07
C CYS A 26 20.01 15.59 2.57
N LYS A 27 20.90 14.75 2.02
CA LYS A 27 21.18 14.73 0.57
C LYS A 27 19.99 14.21 -0.23
N LEU A 28 19.26 13.24 0.31
CA LEU A 28 18.10 12.57 -0.30
C LEU A 28 17.04 12.35 0.77
N LEU A 29 15.81 12.78 0.51
CA LEU A 29 14.65 12.46 1.32
C LEU A 29 13.94 11.23 0.76
N CYS A 30 13.80 10.18 1.57
CA CYS A 30 13.08 8.98 1.23
C CYS A 30 11.69 8.97 1.89
N GLY A 31 10.62 8.99 1.09
CA GLY A 31 9.25 8.81 1.55
C GLY A 31 8.89 7.31 1.58
N ALA A 32 9.02 6.68 2.75
CA ALA A 32 8.57 5.31 3.04
C ALA A 32 7.44 5.34 4.08
N ASP A 33 6.60 6.35 4.03
CA ASP A 33 5.61 6.78 5.00
C ASP A 33 4.18 6.29 4.66
N GLY A 34 4.10 5.18 3.93
CA GLY A 34 2.86 4.42 3.70
C GLY A 34 1.89 5.06 2.72
N ALA A 35 0.66 4.53 2.71
CA ALA A 35 -0.37 4.88 1.75
C ALA A 35 -0.78 6.36 1.81
N HIS A 36 -0.82 6.94 3.01
CA HIS A 36 -1.12 8.35 3.26
C HIS A 36 0.10 9.28 3.16
N SER A 37 1.16 8.84 2.49
CA SER A 37 2.44 9.53 2.39
C SER A 37 2.33 11.06 2.44
N TRP A 38 2.92 11.64 3.49
CA TRP A 38 3.08 13.08 3.62
C TRP A 38 4.09 13.60 2.57
N VAL A 39 5.20 12.88 2.38
CA VAL A 39 6.24 13.24 1.39
C VAL A 39 5.64 13.34 0.00
N ARG A 40 4.85 12.34 -0.42
CA ARG A 40 4.18 12.34 -1.73
C ARG A 40 3.28 13.57 -1.92
N ARG A 41 2.48 13.91 -0.91
CA ARG A 41 1.54 15.05 -0.96
C ARG A 41 2.28 16.39 -0.94
N ASN A 42 3.26 16.55 -0.05
CA ASN A 42 4.04 17.78 0.10
C ASN A 42 4.71 18.16 -1.22
N PHE A 43 5.31 17.19 -1.92
CA PHE A 43 6.00 17.42 -3.19
C PHE A 43 5.12 17.22 -4.44
N ARG A 44 3.81 17.02 -4.30
CA ARG A 44 2.85 16.84 -5.41
C ARG A 44 3.33 15.81 -6.43
N MET A 45 3.77 14.64 -5.95
CA MET A 45 4.35 13.59 -6.78
C MET A 45 3.31 12.73 -7.52
N GLY A 46 2.03 13.02 -7.33
CA GLY A 46 0.88 12.35 -7.94
C GLY A 46 0.27 11.30 -7.01
N ASN A 47 -0.86 10.72 -7.43
CA ASN A 47 -1.58 9.71 -6.67
C ASN A 47 -1.38 8.33 -7.30
N PRO A 48 -1.50 7.24 -6.53
CA PRO A 48 -1.66 5.89 -7.06
C PRO A 48 -2.87 5.82 -8.00
N ARG A 49 -2.86 4.88 -8.95
CA ARG A 49 -3.96 4.73 -9.92
C ARG A 49 -5.27 4.34 -9.27
N GLU A 50 -5.19 3.52 -8.23
CA GLU A 50 -6.32 3.09 -7.41
C GLU A 50 -5.90 2.95 -5.95
N THR A 51 -6.87 3.05 -5.07
CA THR A 51 -6.71 2.74 -3.66
C THR A 51 -7.87 1.82 -3.26
N MET A 52 -7.53 0.63 -2.81
CA MET A 52 -8.48 -0.28 -2.20
C MET A 52 -8.53 0.01 -0.70
N ILE A 53 -9.67 -0.21 -0.09
CA ILE A 53 -9.83 -0.11 1.36
C ILE A 53 -9.88 -1.52 1.92
N GLY A 54 -8.94 -1.85 2.80
CA GLY A 54 -8.89 -3.09 3.54
C GLY A 54 -9.49 -2.93 4.93
N PHE A 55 -10.36 -3.86 5.31
CA PHE A 55 -10.81 -4.02 6.68
C PHE A 55 -10.59 -5.48 7.10
N GLN A 56 -9.98 -5.70 8.25
CA GLN A 56 -9.62 -7.02 8.75
C GLN A 56 -9.86 -7.08 10.25
N ILE A 57 -10.44 -8.17 10.70
CA ILE A 57 -10.47 -8.57 12.10
C ILE A 57 -9.55 -9.77 12.33
N GLU A 58 -9.04 -9.91 13.53
CA GLU A 58 -8.39 -11.11 14.00
C GLU A 58 -9.31 -11.77 15.03
N VAL A 59 -9.60 -13.05 14.82
CA VAL A 59 -10.60 -13.78 15.63
C VAL A 59 -10.02 -15.08 16.17
N THR A 60 -10.54 -15.54 17.31
CA THR A 60 -10.44 -16.92 17.78
C THR A 60 -11.73 -17.68 17.44
N GLY A 61 -11.72 -19.02 17.51
CA GLY A 61 -12.92 -19.84 17.33
C GLY A 61 -13.38 -20.04 15.87
N TYR A 62 -12.55 -19.71 14.88
CA TYR A 62 -12.88 -19.97 13.47
C TYR A 62 -12.95 -21.48 13.19
N ASN A 63 -14.10 -21.93 12.63
CA ASN A 63 -14.38 -23.33 12.30
C ASN A 63 -14.10 -23.62 10.80
N GLY A 64 -12.88 -23.38 10.35
CA GLY A 64 -12.38 -23.73 9.02
C GLY A 64 -11.16 -24.63 9.10
N ASP A 65 -10.65 -25.07 7.95
CA ASP A 65 -9.42 -25.87 7.89
C ASP A 65 -8.20 -24.98 8.24
N SER A 66 -7.49 -25.33 9.31
CA SER A 66 -6.31 -24.59 9.78
C SER A 66 -5.12 -24.63 8.82
N GLY A 67 -5.10 -25.58 7.89
CA GLY A 67 -4.07 -25.72 6.86
C GLY A 67 -4.39 -24.99 5.56
N MET A 68 -5.57 -24.38 5.45
CA MET A 68 -6.04 -23.75 4.22
C MET A 68 -6.42 -22.28 4.44
N LEU A 69 -6.16 -21.49 3.42
CA LEU A 69 -6.66 -20.12 3.28
C LEU A 69 -7.98 -20.16 2.52
N ASP A 70 -9.04 -19.64 3.09
CA ASP A 70 -10.29 -19.45 2.39
C ASP A 70 -10.31 -18.07 1.70
N MET A 71 -10.76 -18.06 0.45
CA MET A 71 -10.94 -16.83 -0.33
C MET A 71 -12.39 -16.73 -0.84
N TYR A 72 -12.99 -15.57 -0.64
CA TYR A 72 -14.38 -15.32 -1.03
C TYR A 72 -14.43 -14.16 -2.02
N THR A 73 -15.29 -14.28 -3.02
CA THR A 73 -15.52 -13.23 -4.03
C THR A 73 -17.01 -12.98 -4.19
N GLY A 74 -17.37 -11.78 -4.55
CA GLY A 74 -18.76 -11.41 -4.81
C GLY A 74 -19.02 -9.93 -4.55
N LYS A 75 -19.96 -9.37 -5.30
CA LYS A 75 -20.27 -7.92 -5.22
C LYS A 75 -20.82 -7.49 -3.86
N ASN A 76 -21.42 -8.41 -3.11
CA ASN A 76 -22.03 -8.14 -1.81
C ASN A 76 -21.05 -8.23 -0.65
N ILE A 77 -19.88 -8.86 -0.84
CA ILE A 77 -18.91 -9.10 0.23
C ILE A 77 -17.54 -8.47 -0.04
N ALA A 78 -17.18 -8.25 -1.32
CA ALA A 78 -15.90 -7.68 -1.71
C ALA A 78 -15.97 -7.05 -3.12
N PRO A 79 -16.68 -5.93 -3.31
CA PRO A 79 -16.90 -5.35 -4.63
C PRO A 79 -15.57 -4.98 -5.32
N GLY A 80 -15.31 -5.65 -6.46
CA GLY A 80 -14.13 -5.47 -7.29
C GLY A 80 -12.83 -6.04 -6.73
N PHE A 81 -12.92 -6.86 -5.63
CA PHE A 81 -11.77 -7.55 -5.06
C PHE A 81 -12.16 -8.88 -4.41
N PHE A 82 -11.62 -9.22 -3.22
CA PHE A 82 -11.93 -10.46 -2.50
C PHE A 82 -11.86 -10.27 -0.98
N SER A 83 -12.49 -11.21 -0.27
CA SER A 83 -12.40 -11.39 1.17
C SER A 83 -11.62 -12.67 1.48
N TRP A 84 -11.13 -12.81 2.69
CA TRP A 84 -10.32 -13.95 3.12
C TRP A 84 -10.60 -14.37 4.56
N ALA A 85 -10.31 -15.65 4.85
CA ALA A 85 -10.06 -16.15 6.18
C ALA A 85 -8.73 -16.90 6.16
N ILE A 86 -7.75 -16.42 6.93
CA ILE A 86 -6.37 -16.90 6.94
C ILE A 86 -6.03 -17.34 8.35
N PRO A 87 -6.02 -18.66 8.64
CA PRO A 87 -5.53 -19.18 9.92
C PRO A 87 -4.05 -18.80 10.16
N THR A 88 -3.74 -18.35 11.38
CA THR A 88 -2.40 -17.89 11.77
C THR A 88 -1.95 -18.53 13.09
N GLY A 89 -2.27 -19.80 13.31
CA GLY A 89 -2.07 -20.51 14.57
C GLY A 89 -3.31 -20.43 15.45
N ASP A 90 -3.21 -19.78 16.61
CA ASP A 90 -4.31 -19.68 17.58
C ASP A 90 -5.42 -18.70 17.14
N THR A 91 -5.15 -17.87 16.14
CA THR A 91 -6.10 -16.91 15.60
C THR A 91 -6.29 -17.09 14.08
N THR A 92 -7.33 -16.45 13.56
CA THR A 92 -7.61 -16.36 12.12
C THR A 92 -7.83 -14.91 11.73
N ARG A 93 -7.16 -14.47 10.66
CA ARG A 93 -7.38 -13.16 10.06
C ARG A 93 -8.49 -13.25 9.05
N VAL A 94 -9.61 -12.58 9.34
CA VAL A 94 -10.77 -12.49 8.45
C VAL A 94 -10.89 -11.06 7.95
N GLY A 95 -10.97 -10.87 6.66
CA GLY A 95 -11.01 -9.52 6.13
C GLY A 95 -11.55 -9.42 4.72
N THR A 96 -11.75 -8.19 4.29
CA THR A 96 -12.17 -7.86 2.93
C THR A 96 -11.36 -6.71 2.38
N TRP A 97 -11.14 -6.74 1.08
CA TRP A 97 -10.71 -5.57 0.31
C TRP A 97 -11.79 -5.16 -0.67
N THR A 98 -12.05 -3.88 -0.71
CA THR A 98 -13.07 -3.29 -1.56
C THR A 98 -12.47 -2.18 -2.41
N LYS A 99 -12.95 -2.04 -3.64
CA LYS A 99 -12.69 -0.86 -4.46
C LYS A 99 -13.61 0.27 -4.00
N SER A 100 -13.05 1.40 -3.57
CA SER A 100 -13.82 2.54 -3.08
C SER A 100 -14.88 3.02 -4.07
N GLU A 101 -14.63 2.93 -5.36
CA GLU A 101 -15.57 3.33 -6.42
C GLU A 101 -16.78 2.38 -6.55
N LEU A 102 -16.71 1.17 -5.99
CA LEU A 102 -17.74 0.14 -6.10
C LEU A 102 -18.49 -0.12 -4.78
N MET A 103 -18.19 0.63 -3.73
CA MET A 103 -18.71 0.38 -2.38
C MET A 103 -20.18 0.80 -2.18
N ASN A 104 -20.83 1.45 -3.14
CA ASN A 104 -22.26 1.77 -3.10
C ASN A 104 -22.76 2.40 -1.78
N GLY A 105 -21.92 3.20 -1.13
CA GLY A 105 -22.24 3.88 0.13
C GLY A 105 -22.02 3.03 1.40
N LEU A 106 -21.65 1.75 1.28
CA LEU A 106 -21.28 0.91 2.41
C LEU A 106 -19.79 1.08 2.74
N SER A 107 -19.42 0.84 3.99
CA SER A 107 -18.01 0.76 4.42
C SER A 107 -17.43 -0.64 4.16
N SER A 108 -16.09 -0.76 4.17
CA SER A 108 -15.44 -2.09 4.09
C SER A 108 -15.77 -2.96 5.30
N GLU A 109 -16.06 -2.38 6.47
CA GLU A 109 -16.53 -3.08 7.65
C GLU A 109 -17.90 -3.73 7.38
N GLN A 110 -18.86 -2.97 6.83
CA GLN A 110 -20.18 -3.50 6.49
C GLN A 110 -20.10 -4.64 5.45
N TYR A 111 -19.19 -4.56 4.49
CA TYR A 111 -18.93 -5.69 3.58
C TYR A 111 -18.34 -6.90 4.28
N LEU A 112 -17.53 -6.72 5.32
CA LEU A 112 -17.08 -7.84 6.14
C LEU A 112 -18.24 -8.45 6.94
N ASP A 113 -19.13 -7.62 7.50
CA ASP A 113 -20.34 -8.10 8.20
C ASP A 113 -21.22 -8.93 7.30
N GLU A 114 -21.43 -8.52 6.04
CA GLU A 114 -22.15 -9.33 5.04
C GLU A 114 -21.48 -10.69 4.80
N LEU A 115 -20.15 -10.76 4.76
CA LEU A 115 -19.42 -12.02 4.67
C LEU A 115 -19.68 -12.92 5.88
N LEU A 116 -19.57 -12.37 7.08
CA LEU A 116 -19.76 -13.15 8.33
C LEU A 116 -21.18 -13.68 8.49
N GLN A 117 -22.16 -13.01 7.89
CA GLN A 117 -23.59 -13.36 7.94
C GLN A 117 -24.07 -14.19 6.74
N ASP A 118 -23.23 -14.43 5.72
CA ASP A 118 -23.62 -15.19 4.54
C ASP A 118 -24.02 -16.63 4.93
N GLN A 119 -25.26 -17.00 4.65
CA GLN A 119 -25.86 -18.27 5.07
C GLN A 119 -25.11 -19.52 4.61
N LYS A 120 -24.27 -19.42 3.57
CA LYS A 120 -23.47 -20.54 3.06
C LYS A 120 -22.22 -20.82 3.88
N ILE A 121 -21.74 -19.83 4.62
CA ILE A 121 -20.45 -19.89 5.30
C ILE A 121 -20.47 -19.38 6.75
N ASN A 122 -21.57 -18.80 7.22
CA ASN A 122 -21.70 -18.23 8.57
C ASN A 122 -21.35 -19.24 9.68
N SER A 123 -21.66 -20.54 9.48
CA SER A 123 -21.31 -21.60 10.45
C SER A 123 -19.80 -21.68 10.77
N ARG A 124 -18.95 -21.14 9.89
CA ARG A 124 -17.50 -21.05 10.15
C ARG A 124 -17.14 -19.94 11.14
N PHE A 125 -18.03 -18.95 11.29
CA PHE A 125 -17.81 -17.73 12.07
C PHE A 125 -18.67 -17.63 13.33
N GLU A 126 -19.65 -18.51 13.53
CA GLU A 126 -20.61 -18.46 14.66
C GLU A 126 -19.95 -18.45 16.03
N GLN A 127 -18.80 -19.12 16.19
CA GLN A 127 -18.06 -19.19 17.46
C GLN A 127 -16.89 -18.22 17.52
N CYS A 128 -16.77 -17.33 16.53
CA CYS A 128 -15.68 -16.38 16.50
C CYS A 128 -15.82 -15.31 17.58
N SER A 129 -14.69 -15.03 18.26
CA SER A 129 -14.54 -13.88 19.14
C SER A 129 -13.45 -12.97 18.58
N GLU A 130 -13.78 -11.69 18.34
CA GLU A 130 -12.84 -10.71 17.84
C GLU A 130 -11.81 -10.34 18.90
N VAL A 131 -10.53 -10.35 18.54
CA VAL A 131 -9.41 -9.95 19.42
C VAL A 131 -8.70 -8.69 18.92
N ALA A 132 -8.78 -8.38 17.64
CA ALA A 132 -8.20 -7.15 17.07
C ALA A 132 -8.90 -6.77 15.77
N ARG A 133 -8.81 -5.47 15.40
CA ARG A 133 -9.29 -4.97 14.10
C ARG A 133 -8.31 -3.99 13.48
N PHE A 134 -8.28 -3.99 12.14
CA PHE A 134 -7.41 -3.16 11.34
C PHE A 134 -8.15 -2.63 10.12
N CYS A 135 -7.94 -1.36 9.81
CA CYS A 135 -8.45 -0.75 8.58
C CYS A 135 -7.35 0.07 7.94
N GLY A 136 -7.25 0.03 6.62
CA GLY A 136 -6.27 0.83 5.93
C GLY A 136 -6.38 0.80 4.42
N PRO A 137 -5.86 1.85 3.76
CA PRO A 137 -5.78 1.92 2.31
C PRO A 137 -4.63 1.08 1.77
N VAL A 138 -4.86 0.45 0.62
CA VAL A 138 -3.87 -0.31 -0.15
C VAL A 138 -3.69 0.35 -1.51
N PRO A 139 -2.63 1.15 -1.70
CA PRO A 139 -2.42 1.92 -2.92
C PRO A 139 -1.77 1.07 -4.01
N SER A 140 -2.34 1.03 -5.19
CA SER A 140 -1.81 0.29 -6.34
C SER A 140 -1.74 1.15 -7.59
N GLY A 141 -0.63 1.02 -8.31
CA GLY A 141 -0.28 1.79 -9.50
C GLY A 141 0.75 2.86 -9.20
N VAL A 142 2.01 2.56 -9.61
CA VAL A 142 3.15 3.47 -9.42
C VAL A 142 2.76 4.90 -9.77
N VAL A 143 2.99 5.81 -8.83
CA VAL A 143 2.66 7.23 -8.97
C VAL A 143 3.39 7.87 -10.16
N ARG A 144 2.88 8.99 -10.65
CA ARG A 144 3.39 9.65 -11.85
C ARG A 144 4.85 10.08 -11.73
N LYS A 145 5.26 10.53 -10.55
CA LYS A 145 6.61 11.03 -10.26
C LYS A 145 7.14 10.33 -9.01
N PRO A 146 7.54 9.05 -9.08
CA PRO A 146 8.03 8.32 -7.90
C PRO A 146 9.37 8.85 -7.40
N LEU A 147 10.15 9.51 -8.27
CA LEU A 147 11.38 10.24 -7.94
C LEU A 147 11.31 11.64 -8.54
N ILE A 148 11.71 12.61 -7.76
CA ILE A 148 11.99 14.00 -8.17
C ILE A 148 13.34 14.41 -7.61
N GLU A 149 13.81 15.61 -7.91
CA GLU A 149 15.07 16.11 -7.39
C GLU A 149 15.18 15.89 -5.88
N ARG A 150 16.24 15.16 -5.45
CA ARG A 150 16.53 14.83 -4.04
C ARG A 150 15.40 14.20 -3.23
N VAL A 151 14.33 13.69 -3.87
CA VAL A 151 13.23 13.02 -3.17
C VAL A 151 12.85 11.73 -3.89
N ALA A 152 12.72 10.61 -3.16
CA ALA A 152 12.31 9.31 -3.68
C ALA A 152 11.22 8.69 -2.81
N LEU A 153 10.20 8.09 -3.44
CA LEU A 153 9.13 7.34 -2.75
C LEU A 153 9.38 5.84 -2.84
N PHE A 154 9.09 5.12 -1.74
CA PHE A 154 9.25 3.66 -1.64
C PHE A 154 7.99 2.99 -1.08
N GLY A 155 7.74 1.76 -1.51
CA GLY A 155 6.62 0.96 -1.01
C GLY A 155 5.26 1.59 -1.31
N ASP A 156 4.37 1.59 -0.34
CA ASP A 156 3.00 2.10 -0.47
C ASP A 156 2.95 3.59 -0.81
N SER A 157 3.89 4.38 -0.34
CA SER A 157 4.00 5.80 -0.71
C SER A 157 4.16 5.99 -2.21
N ALA A 158 4.83 5.05 -2.90
CA ALA A 158 5.02 5.02 -4.34
C ALA A 158 3.91 4.28 -5.11
N GLY A 159 2.95 3.65 -4.41
CA GLY A 159 1.86 2.89 -5.02
C GLY A 159 2.29 1.55 -5.65
N VAL A 160 3.26 0.84 -5.05
CA VAL A 160 3.80 -0.39 -5.65
C VAL A 160 3.03 -1.66 -5.31
N CYS A 161 1.98 -1.62 -4.48
CA CYS A 161 1.19 -2.80 -4.14
C CYS A 161 0.66 -3.52 -5.39
N LYS A 162 0.60 -4.86 -5.30
CA LYS A 162 0.05 -5.69 -6.38
C LYS A 162 -1.44 -5.40 -6.56
N PRO A 163 -1.91 -5.12 -7.78
CA PRO A 163 -3.33 -4.87 -8.01
C PRO A 163 -4.21 -6.12 -7.87
N THR A 164 -3.63 -7.32 -7.83
CA THR A 164 -4.36 -8.60 -7.74
C THR A 164 -4.52 -9.12 -6.32
N THR A 165 -3.56 -8.85 -5.43
CA THR A 165 -3.55 -9.41 -4.06
C THR A 165 -3.33 -8.34 -3.00
N GLY A 166 -3.13 -7.06 -3.36
CA GLY A 166 -2.80 -5.98 -2.44
C GLY A 166 -1.42 -6.08 -1.77
N GLY A 167 -0.70 -7.19 -1.96
CA GLY A 167 0.59 -7.42 -1.31
C GLY A 167 1.65 -6.38 -1.71
N GLY A 168 2.21 -5.65 -0.74
CA GLY A 168 3.20 -4.58 -0.94
C GLY A 168 4.65 -4.99 -0.71
N ILE A 169 4.92 -5.96 0.18
CA ILE A 169 6.28 -6.32 0.63
C ILE A 169 7.19 -6.74 -0.54
N GLY A 170 6.80 -7.74 -1.31
CA GLY A 170 7.62 -8.22 -2.43
C GLY A 170 7.87 -7.15 -3.52
N PRO A 171 6.85 -6.41 -3.97
CA PRO A 171 7.07 -5.26 -4.87
C PRO A 171 7.94 -4.16 -4.26
N GLY A 172 7.81 -3.89 -2.95
CA GLY A 172 8.65 -2.94 -2.23
C GLY A 172 10.13 -3.34 -2.26
N PHE A 173 10.46 -4.60 -1.95
CA PHE A 173 11.84 -5.10 -2.06
C PHE A 173 12.36 -5.04 -3.49
N LYS A 174 11.56 -5.45 -4.48
CA LYS A 174 11.96 -5.30 -5.88
C LYS A 174 12.22 -3.84 -6.27
N GLN A 175 11.46 -2.90 -5.75
CA GLN A 175 11.71 -1.47 -5.96
C GLN A 175 13.04 -1.03 -5.34
N VAL A 176 13.34 -1.48 -4.12
CA VAL A 176 14.61 -1.20 -3.43
C VAL A 176 15.79 -1.72 -4.25
N ASP A 177 15.74 -2.97 -4.69
CA ASP A 177 16.79 -3.60 -5.51
C ASP A 177 17.06 -2.83 -6.81
N LEU A 178 16.00 -2.28 -7.43
CA LEU A 178 16.13 -1.50 -8.66
C LEU A 178 16.71 -0.09 -8.43
N LEU A 179 16.35 0.57 -7.34
CA LEU A 179 16.63 1.98 -7.15
C LEU A 179 17.88 2.26 -6.30
N VAL A 180 18.07 1.52 -5.20
CA VAL A 180 19.07 1.84 -4.19
C VAL A 180 20.49 1.85 -4.74
N PRO A 181 20.94 0.86 -5.56
CA PRO A 181 22.30 0.89 -6.10
C PRO A 181 22.61 2.14 -6.92
N ARG A 182 21.61 2.67 -7.64
CA ARG A 182 21.77 3.88 -8.44
C ARG A 182 21.70 5.15 -7.59
N LEU A 183 20.77 5.18 -6.64
CA LEU A 183 20.63 6.33 -5.72
C LEU A 183 21.86 6.48 -4.83
N SER A 184 22.43 5.38 -4.29
CA SER A 184 23.66 5.43 -3.48
C SER A 184 24.82 6.04 -4.25
N LYS A 185 25.04 5.58 -5.49
CA LYS A 185 26.10 6.15 -6.34
C LYS A 185 25.88 7.64 -6.62
N CYS A 186 24.65 8.05 -6.89
CA CYS A 186 24.33 9.46 -7.13
C CYS A 186 24.47 10.30 -5.85
N MET A 187 24.18 9.74 -4.66
CA MET A 187 24.39 10.42 -3.38
C MET A 187 25.87 10.65 -3.07
N GLU A 188 26.72 9.67 -3.37
CA GLU A 188 28.17 9.79 -3.21
C GLU A 188 28.73 10.96 -4.05
N ASN A 189 28.27 11.10 -5.28
CA ASN A 189 28.69 12.12 -6.22
C ASN A 189 27.93 13.45 -6.12
N ASN A 190 26.94 13.54 -5.25
CA ASN A 190 25.94 14.63 -5.16
C ASN A 190 25.16 14.89 -6.48
N GLU A 191 24.93 13.86 -7.29
CA GLU A 191 24.28 13.92 -8.61
C GLU A 191 22.77 13.60 -8.51
N LEU A 192 22.02 14.31 -7.68
CA LEU A 192 20.59 14.07 -7.42
C LEU A 192 19.67 15.08 -8.13
N SER A 193 20.14 15.64 -9.25
CA SER A 193 19.38 16.60 -10.06
C SER A 193 18.08 15.99 -10.60
N ARG A 194 17.14 16.84 -10.99
CA ARG A 194 15.88 16.45 -11.62
C ARG A 194 16.07 15.52 -12.84
N GLY A 195 17.11 15.74 -13.66
CA GLY A 195 17.42 14.93 -14.82
C GLY A 195 17.84 13.51 -14.44
N THR A 196 18.78 13.40 -13.51
CA THR A 196 19.28 12.14 -12.97
C THR A 196 18.15 11.33 -12.32
N MET A 197 17.37 11.95 -11.44
CA MET A 197 16.25 11.30 -10.75
C MET A 197 15.17 10.81 -11.72
N LYS A 198 14.89 11.57 -12.79
CA LYS A 198 13.99 11.13 -13.87
C LYS A 198 14.54 9.91 -14.62
N SER A 199 15.83 9.85 -14.87
CA SER A 199 16.50 8.69 -15.49
C SER A 199 16.38 7.44 -14.61
N ILE A 200 16.67 7.57 -13.31
CA ILE A 200 16.52 6.47 -12.33
C ILE A 200 15.06 6.03 -12.24
N SER A 201 14.11 6.96 -12.22
CA SER A 201 12.66 6.66 -12.20
C SER A 201 12.23 5.78 -13.38
N ALA A 202 12.93 5.83 -14.52
CA ALA A 202 12.65 5.00 -15.67
C ALA A 202 12.78 3.48 -15.39
N LEU A 203 13.56 3.08 -14.39
CA LEU A 203 13.70 1.68 -13.96
C LEU A 203 12.36 1.10 -13.45
N LEU A 204 11.45 1.95 -13.00
CA LEU A 204 10.12 1.52 -12.52
C LEU A 204 9.09 1.34 -13.65
N LYS A 205 9.41 1.66 -14.91
CA LYS A 205 8.47 1.57 -16.03
C LYS A 205 7.94 0.15 -16.25
N GLU A 206 8.81 -0.85 -16.10
CA GLU A 206 8.40 -2.26 -16.24
C GLU A 206 7.45 -2.66 -15.11
N MET A 207 7.77 -2.30 -13.87
CA MET A 207 6.89 -2.53 -12.71
C MET A 207 5.51 -1.90 -12.93
N ALA A 208 5.46 -0.65 -13.36
CA ALA A 208 4.22 0.06 -13.65
C ALA A 208 3.43 -0.60 -14.80
N ARG A 209 4.12 -1.11 -15.84
CA ARG A 209 3.50 -1.86 -16.95
C ARG A 209 2.90 -3.18 -16.46
N ASN A 210 3.63 -3.92 -15.64
CA ASN A 210 3.16 -5.19 -15.07
C ASN A 210 1.95 -4.98 -14.14
N GLN A 211 1.94 -3.93 -13.34
CA GLN A 211 0.77 -3.58 -12.54
C GLN A 211 -0.45 -3.28 -13.42
N ARG A 212 -0.31 -2.52 -14.50
CA ARG A 212 -1.42 -2.24 -15.44
C ARG A 212 -2.00 -3.51 -16.05
N LYS A 213 -1.15 -4.44 -16.52
CA LYS A 213 -1.59 -5.71 -17.09
C LYS A 213 -2.36 -6.56 -16.06
N LYS A 214 -1.81 -6.68 -14.84
CA LYS A 214 -2.43 -7.45 -13.76
C LYS A 214 -3.75 -6.83 -13.29
N ARG A 215 -3.86 -5.50 -13.27
CA ARG A 215 -5.11 -4.80 -12.96
C ARG A 215 -6.18 -5.09 -14.01
N ALA A 216 -5.84 -4.94 -15.29
CA ALA A 216 -6.77 -5.25 -16.38
C ALA A 216 -7.26 -6.70 -16.33
N LEU A 217 -6.37 -7.64 -16.00
CA LEU A 217 -6.74 -9.04 -15.81
C LEU A 217 -7.72 -9.20 -14.65
N ARG A 218 -7.41 -8.65 -13.48
CA ARG A 218 -8.32 -8.68 -12.32
C ARG A 218 -9.69 -8.09 -12.67
N ASP A 219 -9.72 -6.91 -13.26
CA ASP A 219 -10.97 -6.21 -13.60
C ASP A 219 -11.83 -6.96 -14.65
N ALA A 220 -11.24 -7.92 -15.37
CA ALA A 220 -11.97 -8.80 -16.29
C ALA A 220 -12.57 -10.04 -15.59
N PHE A 221 -12.07 -10.42 -14.40
CA PHE A 221 -12.52 -11.61 -13.68
C PHE A 221 -13.37 -11.31 -12.43
N LEU A 222 -13.29 -10.11 -11.88
CA LEU A 222 -14.03 -9.68 -10.68
C LEU A 222 -15.00 -8.53 -10.98
#